data_615e99576b292d39978a7050503b1b96
#
_entry.id   615e99576b292d39978a7050503b1b96
#
_cell.length_a   1.000
_cell.length_b   1.000
_cell.length_c   1.000
_cell.angle_alpha   90.00
_cell.angle_beta   90.00
_cell.angle_gamma   90.00
#
_symmetry.space_group_name_H-M   'P 1'
#
loop_
_entity.id
_entity.type
_entity.pdbx_description
1 polymer ?
#
loop_
_entity_poly.entity_id
_entity_poly.type
_entity_poly.pdbx_seq_one_letter_code
_entity_poly.pdbx_strand_id
1 'polypeptide(L)'
;MIRRTHLLLAGVIATFGAFCFVPDFNDDNQAAVRENAVDISGSATDFDVSQYSFIKADSNYIDLNGDDWSTLAYKLKETATRPFSVVHIGDSHIQADVSTGRIRKNFQKKFGSGGRGLITPLKIAGTNEPYNYRFETTAANTSAKLLKMPWMTDMGFTGVAFTPTPLKFDMKLSTLVKSNPDGDNFNRVRIFTNGKIFIDRILTESNQDVKFTASAIDDEDYVDIKLESMEPSITVNAHSFEPVTIFGAELMGNDSGVRYHAIGNNGATYSSYNRLGSMGCDIARLDPDLVVVSLGTNEAFSNMLPDMLEAEIDYLVKDIKQFNPSAKILLTTPMECQKAQRVSRTQRSRSGQRRTVYSVTQNYVINDKVKKMRDAIIKYGNNHSIPVYDWYNVAGGDGASTKWLDSGLMSKDRIHDTFLGYEVTGDLTYNAIINAITSSI
;
A
#
# COMPACT_ATOMS: atom_id res chain seq x y z
N MET A 1 15.58 51.34 35.15
CA MET A 1 16.78 50.65 34.63
C MET A 1 16.56 49.15 34.90
N ILE A 2 15.88 48.46 33.98
CA ILE A 2 15.51 47.05 34.14
C ILE A 2 16.26 46.25 33.08
N ARG A 3 17.17 45.37 33.51
CA ARG A 3 17.92 44.44 32.65
C ARG A 3 17.00 43.32 32.21
N ARG A 4 16.89 43.12 30.91
CA ARG A 4 16.28 41.92 30.29
C ARG A 4 17.32 40.79 30.29
N THR A 5 17.00 39.69 30.98
CA THR A 5 17.73 38.43 30.94
C THR A 5 17.08 37.56 29.83
N HIS A 6 17.84 37.23 28.81
CA HIS A 6 17.43 36.22 27.80
C HIS A 6 17.61 34.82 28.38
N LEU A 7 16.53 34.09 28.57
CA LEU A 7 16.57 32.65 28.83
C LEU A 7 16.63 31.93 27.46
N LEU A 8 17.76 31.28 27.22
CA LEU A 8 17.90 30.28 26.16
C LEU A 8 17.21 29.00 26.62
N LEU A 9 16.08 28.67 26.01
CA LEU A 9 15.44 27.36 26.17
C LEU A 9 16.17 26.38 25.22
N ALA A 10 17.05 25.54 25.76
CA ALA A 10 17.58 24.38 25.08
C ALA A 10 16.46 23.32 25.00
N GLY A 11 15.87 23.14 23.82
CA GLY A 11 14.91 22.07 23.59
C GLY A 11 15.65 20.73 23.58
N VAL A 12 15.37 19.91 24.57
CA VAL A 12 15.74 18.50 24.57
C VAL A 12 14.74 17.81 23.64
N ILE A 13 15.20 17.44 22.46
CA ILE A 13 14.45 16.52 21.57
C ILE A 13 14.60 15.14 22.21
N ALA A 14 13.58 14.72 22.94
CA ALA A 14 13.44 13.33 23.36
C ALA A 14 13.00 12.53 22.13
N THR A 15 13.94 11.85 21.48
CA THR A 15 13.65 10.82 20.51
C THR A 15 13.09 9.62 21.29
N PHE A 16 11.77 9.45 21.25
CA PHE A 16 11.14 8.19 21.62
C PHE A 16 11.45 7.20 20.50
N GLY A 17 12.50 6.39 20.69
CA GLY A 17 12.74 5.21 19.89
C GLY A 17 11.69 4.17 20.26
N ALA A 18 10.72 3.92 19.39
CA ALA A 18 9.88 2.74 19.50
C ALA A 18 10.77 1.50 19.33
N PHE A 19 10.88 0.68 20.36
CA PHE A 19 11.57 -0.61 20.30
C PHE A 19 10.65 -1.58 19.57
N CYS A 20 10.95 -1.84 18.28
CA CYS A 20 10.34 -2.96 17.55
C CYS A 20 11.05 -4.25 17.95
N PHE A 21 10.31 -5.16 18.57
CA PHE A 21 10.80 -6.49 18.88
C PHE A 21 10.73 -7.36 17.61
N VAL A 22 11.87 -7.84 17.13
CA VAL A 22 11.94 -8.84 16.06
C VAL A 22 11.97 -10.22 16.73
N PRO A 23 11.00 -11.10 16.50
CA PRO A 23 11.06 -12.45 17.04
C PRO A 23 12.22 -13.22 16.44
N ASP A 24 13.09 -13.82 17.29
CA ASP A 24 14.09 -14.79 16.87
C ASP A 24 13.41 -16.10 16.46
N PHE A 25 13.40 -16.40 15.18
CA PHE A 25 12.96 -17.69 14.67
C PHE A 25 14.11 -18.70 14.75
N ASN A 26 13.98 -19.69 15.63
CA ASN A 26 14.87 -20.85 15.68
C ASN A 26 14.57 -21.85 14.56
N ASP A 27 15.60 -22.19 13.82
CA ASP A 27 15.64 -22.95 12.55
C ASP A 27 15.71 -24.49 12.76
N ASP A 28 14.87 -25.08 13.63
CA ASP A 28 15.00 -26.51 14.01
C ASP A 28 13.99 -27.48 13.35
N ASN A 29 13.33 -27.11 12.23
CA ASN A 29 12.37 -28.01 11.56
C ASN A 29 12.61 -28.21 10.05
N GLN A 30 13.86 -28.30 9.61
CA GLN A 30 14.18 -28.47 8.17
C GLN A 30 13.79 -29.82 7.54
N ALA A 31 13.53 -30.87 8.30
CA ALA A 31 13.27 -32.22 7.74
C ALA A 31 11.82 -32.48 7.35
N ALA A 32 10.84 -31.86 8.05
CA ALA A 32 9.40 -32.07 7.78
C ALA A 32 8.84 -31.14 6.66
N VAL A 33 9.59 -30.10 6.29
CA VAL A 33 9.16 -29.04 5.36
C VAL A 33 9.23 -29.50 3.90
N ARG A 34 10.06 -30.48 3.57
CA ARG A 34 10.28 -30.91 2.18
C ARG A 34 9.12 -31.67 1.54
N GLU A 35 8.23 -32.30 2.32
CA GLU A 35 7.11 -33.10 1.79
C GLU A 35 5.91 -32.25 1.34
N ASN A 36 5.81 -30.98 1.76
CA ASN A 36 4.67 -30.10 1.49
C ASN A 36 5.02 -28.87 0.63
N ALA A 37 6.16 -28.87 -0.05
CA ALA A 37 6.56 -27.74 -0.87
C ALA A 37 5.62 -27.54 -2.08
N VAL A 38 5.18 -26.32 -2.30
CA VAL A 38 4.34 -25.97 -3.46
C VAL A 38 5.19 -25.90 -4.71
N ASP A 39 4.74 -26.53 -5.79
CA ASP A 39 5.37 -26.38 -7.11
C ASP A 39 5.13 -24.98 -7.65
N ILE A 40 6.20 -24.20 -7.80
CA ILE A 40 6.16 -22.82 -8.32
C ILE A 40 6.44 -22.73 -9.82
N SER A 41 6.76 -23.84 -10.50
CA SER A 41 6.94 -23.87 -11.94
C SER A 41 5.60 -23.57 -12.65
N GLY A 42 5.66 -22.83 -13.76
CA GLY A 42 4.47 -22.47 -14.54
C GLY A 42 3.42 -21.68 -13.75
N SER A 43 3.85 -20.88 -12.77
CA SER A 43 2.93 -20.11 -11.92
C SER A 43 2.43 -18.80 -12.53
N ALA A 44 3.03 -18.34 -13.64
CA ALA A 44 2.54 -17.18 -14.37
C ALA A 44 1.12 -17.44 -14.93
N THR A 45 0.33 -16.39 -15.08
CA THR A 45 -1.00 -16.47 -15.68
C THR A 45 -0.90 -16.52 -17.22
N ASP A 46 -1.84 -17.20 -17.88
CA ASP A 46 -1.99 -17.21 -19.33
C ASP A 46 -2.68 -15.94 -19.86
N PHE A 47 -2.47 -14.81 -19.16
CA PHE A 47 -3.11 -13.54 -19.54
C PHE A 47 -2.62 -13.07 -20.90
N ASP A 48 -3.57 -13.00 -21.85
CA ASP A 48 -3.30 -12.58 -23.23
C ASP A 48 -3.40 -11.07 -23.41
N VAL A 49 -2.25 -10.44 -23.68
CA VAL A 49 -2.15 -9.01 -24.00
C VAL A 49 -2.10 -8.73 -25.51
N SER A 50 -2.24 -9.74 -26.37
CA SER A 50 -2.08 -9.61 -27.84
C SER A 50 -3.01 -8.57 -28.47
N GLN A 51 -4.19 -8.36 -27.88
CA GLN A 51 -5.12 -7.30 -28.29
C GLN A 51 -4.59 -5.88 -28.07
N TYR A 52 -3.57 -5.73 -27.24
CA TYR A 52 -2.93 -4.43 -26.91
C TYR A 52 -1.50 -4.41 -27.44
N SER A 53 -1.34 -4.31 -28.76
CA SER A 53 -0.04 -4.38 -29.43
C SER A 53 0.99 -3.33 -28.97
N PHE A 54 0.58 -2.30 -28.24
CA PHE A 54 1.45 -1.29 -27.65
C PHE A 54 2.04 -1.73 -26.30
N ILE A 55 1.45 -2.72 -25.63
CA ILE A 55 2.02 -3.31 -24.41
C ILE A 55 3.21 -4.17 -24.83
N LYS A 56 4.37 -3.90 -24.23
CA LYS A 56 5.60 -4.59 -24.55
C LYS A 56 5.76 -5.85 -23.69
N ALA A 57 5.04 -6.89 -24.04
CA ALA A 57 5.02 -8.16 -23.31
C ALA A 57 6.44 -8.76 -23.14
N ASP A 58 7.31 -8.64 -24.13
CA ASP A 58 8.70 -9.12 -24.08
C ASP A 58 9.57 -8.33 -23.07
N SER A 59 9.12 -7.13 -22.67
CA SER A 59 9.76 -6.31 -21.64
C SER A 59 9.14 -6.51 -20.25
N ASN A 60 8.19 -7.45 -20.10
CA ASN A 60 7.49 -7.69 -18.84
C ASN A 60 8.33 -8.54 -17.89
N TYR A 61 9.41 -7.97 -17.39
CA TYR A 61 10.32 -8.59 -16.43
C TYR A 61 10.79 -7.56 -15.39
N ILE A 62 11.31 -8.05 -14.28
CA ILE A 62 11.96 -7.27 -13.23
C ILE A 62 13.47 -7.33 -13.46
N ASP A 63 14.12 -6.17 -13.54
CA ASP A 63 15.57 -6.10 -13.44
C ASP A 63 15.96 -6.25 -11.97
N LEU A 64 16.60 -7.37 -11.64
CA LEU A 64 17.00 -7.66 -10.26
C LEU A 64 18.21 -6.82 -9.81
N ASN A 65 18.91 -6.13 -10.72
CA ASN A 65 20.08 -5.29 -10.40
C ASN A 65 21.14 -6.01 -9.56
N GLY A 66 21.23 -7.33 -9.72
CA GLY A 66 22.17 -8.19 -8.97
C GLY A 66 21.65 -8.65 -7.61
N ASP A 67 20.44 -8.34 -7.21
CA ASP A 67 19.81 -8.94 -6.02
C ASP A 67 19.41 -10.39 -6.29
N ASP A 68 19.50 -11.24 -5.27
CA ASP A 68 19.14 -12.66 -5.32
C ASP A 68 17.77 -12.90 -4.69
N TRP A 69 16.80 -13.38 -5.48
CA TRP A 69 15.46 -13.71 -5.03
C TRP A 69 15.24 -15.20 -4.74
N SER A 70 16.32 -16.01 -4.67
CA SER A 70 16.22 -17.43 -4.30
C SER A 70 15.53 -17.66 -2.97
N THR A 71 15.74 -16.76 -1.98
CA THR A 71 15.06 -16.80 -0.69
C THR A 71 13.54 -16.60 -0.82
N LEU A 72 13.07 -15.71 -1.72
CA LEU A 72 11.64 -15.56 -2.00
C LEU A 72 11.07 -16.81 -2.64
N ALA A 73 11.79 -17.41 -3.58
CA ALA A 73 11.39 -18.66 -4.23
C ALA A 73 11.24 -19.80 -3.20
N TYR A 74 12.19 -19.91 -2.27
CA TYR A 74 12.13 -20.89 -1.18
C TYR A 74 10.89 -20.66 -0.29
N LYS A 75 10.70 -19.44 0.20
CA LYS A 75 9.57 -19.06 1.05
C LYS A 75 8.22 -19.26 0.35
N LEU A 76 8.14 -18.99 -0.95
CA LEU A 76 6.92 -19.20 -1.74
C LEU A 76 6.57 -20.69 -1.91
N LYS A 77 7.57 -21.58 -1.97
CA LYS A 77 7.36 -23.03 -1.95
C LYS A 77 6.79 -23.55 -0.63
N GLU A 78 7.00 -22.82 0.47
CA GLU A 78 6.57 -23.19 1.82
C GLU A 78 5.18 -22.65 2.20
N THR A 79 4.46 -22.02 1.27
CA THR A 79 3.15 -21.41 1.56
C THR A 79 2.08 -22.38 2.08
N ALA A 80 2.27 -23.68 1.93
CA ALA A 80 1.39 -24.68 2.55
C ALA A 80 1.49 -24.71 4.09
N THR A 81 2.64 -24.28 4.66
CA THR A 81 2.96 -24.38 6.09
C THR A 81 3.25 -23.06 6.77
N ARG A 82 3.51 -22.01 6.00
CA ARG A 82 3.74 -20.64 6.50
C ARG A 82 3.15 -19.60 5.55
N PRO A 83 2.76 -18.40 6.05
CA PRO A 83 2.34 -17.34 5.16
C PRO A 83 3.53 -16.78 4.35
N PHE A 84 3.24 -16.36 3.11
CA PHE A 84 4.11 -15.50 2.31
C PHE A 84 3.46 -14.10 2.28
N SER A 85 4.17 -13.11 2.79
CA SER A 85 3.63 -11.77 3.00
C SER A 85 4.23 -10.76 2.02
N VAL A 86 3.36 -10.01 1.33
CA VAL A 86 3.74 -8.91 0.45
C VAL A 86 3.12 -7.62 0.97
N VAL A 87 3.92 -6.58 1.14
CA VAL A 87 3.46 -5.22 1.44
C VAL A 87 3.68 -4.33 0.22
N HIS A 88 2.61 -3.77 -0.34
CA HIS A 88 2.65 -2.90 -1.51
C HIS A 88 2.26 -1.47 -1.12
N ILE A 89 3.24 -0.58 -1.13
CA ILE A 89 3.10 0.84 -0.79
C ILE A 89 2.95 1.66 -2.06
N GLY A 90 2.00 2.59 -2.10
CA GLY A 90 1.81 3.44 -3.26
C GLY A 90 0.85 4.60 -3.06
N ASP A 91 0.43 5.16 -4.16
CA ASP A 91 -0.46 6.32 -4.23
C ASP A 91 -1.92 5.94 -4.52
N SER A 92 -2.63 6.75 -5.32
CA SER A 92 -4.02 6.51 -5.72
C SER A 92 -4.20 5.24 -6.56
N HIS A 93 -3.19 4.83 -7.32
CA HIS A 93 -3.23 3.59 -8.11
C HIS A 93 -3.30 2.35 -7.19
N ILE A 94 -2.65 2.42 -6.03
CA ILE A 94 -2.66 1.34 -5.03
C ILE A 94 -3.87 1.48 -4.09
N GLN A 95 -4.31 2.71 -3.75
CA GLN A 95 -5.51 2.92 -2.92
C GLN A 95 -6.76 2.31 -3.55
N ALA A 96 -6.88 2.29 -4.88
CA ALA A 96 -8.00 1.69 -5.59
C ALA A 96 -8.14 0.18 -5.33
N ASP A 97 -7.06 -0.49 -4.95
CA ASP A 97 -6.92 -1.94 -4.71
C ASP A 97 -7.52 -2.83 -5.83
N VAL A 98 -7.50 -2.34 -7.08
CA VAL A 98 -7.91 -3.14 -8.24
C VAL A 98 -6.72 -3.94 -8.74
N SER A 99 -5.60 -3.30 -9.09
CA SER A 99 -4.38 -3.99 -9.52
C SER A 99 -3.81 -4.88 -8.41
N THR A 100 -3.68 -4.35 -7.20
CA THR A 100 -3.21 -5.11 -6.02
C THR A 100 -4.17 -6.24 -5.65
N GLY A 101 -5.47 -6.03 -5.77
CA GLY A 101 -6.48 -7.07 -5.61
C GLY A 101 -6.36 -8.19 -6.66
N ARG A 102 -6.03 -7.83 -7.90
CA ARG A 102 -5.78 -8.78 -8.98
C ARG A 102 -4.50 -9.59 -8.73
N ILE A 103 -3.41 -8.94 -8.33
CA ILE A 103 -2.16 -9.59 -7.94
C ILE A 103 -2.41 -10.57 -6.80
N ARG A 104 -3.10 -10.13 -5.73
CA ARG A 104 -3.47 -10.95 -4.58
C ARG A 104 -4.24 -12.21 -5.00
N LYS A 105 -5.28 -12.05 -5.85
CA LYS A 105 -6.06 -13.18 -6.36
C LYS A 105 -5.20 -14.19 -7.14
N ASN A 106 -4.29 -13.72 -7.98
CA ASN A 106 -3.42 -14.59 -8.75
C ASN A 106 -2.47 -15.39 -7.83
N PHE A 107 -1.84 -14.73 -6.86
CA PHE A 107 -1.03 -15.42 -5.85
C PHE A 107 -1.84 -16.43 -5.05
N GLN A 108 -2.99 -16.03 -4.54
CA GLN A 108 -3.82 -16.89 -3.68
C GLN A 108 -4.42 -18.07 -4.44
N LYS A 109 -4.75 -17.90 -5.73
CA LYS A 109 -5.22 -18.99 -6.59
C LYS A 109 -4.17 -20.10 -6.72
N LYS A 110 -2.89 -19.75 -6.79
CA LYS A 110 -1.81 -20.73 -7.00
C LYS A 110 -1.21 -21.23 -5.68
N PHE A 111 -1.07 -20.35 -4.69
CA PHE A 111 -0.29 -20.63 -3.47
C PHE A 111 -1.12 -20.71 -2.20
N GLY A 112 -2.45 -20.68 -2.34
CA GLY A 112 -3.37 -20.67 -1.20
C GLY A 112 -3.60 -19.26 -0.62
N SER A 113 -4.76 -19.09 0.03
CA SER A 113 -5.14 -17.80 0.64
C SER A 113 -4.74 -17.74 2.11
N GLY A 114 -3.95 -16.75 2.48
CA GLY A 114 -3.65 -16.37 3.86
C GLY A 114 -4.63 -15.35 4.46
N GLY A 115 -5.70 -15.02 3.74
CA GLY A 115 -6.71 -14.02 4.11
C GLY A 115 -6.66 -12.77 3.22
N ARG A 116 -7.55 -11.81 3.53
CA ARG A 116 -7.64 -10.53 2.79
C ARG A 116 -6.39 -9.67 2.95
N GLY A 117 -5.73 -9.77 4.09
CA GLY A 117 -4.67 -8.85 4.49
C GLY A 117 -5.21 -7.53 5.03
N LEU A 118 -4.41 -6.48 4.90
CA LEU A 118 -4.69 -5.16 5.47
C LEU A 118 -5.93 -4.50 4.85
N ILE A 119 -6.80 -3.97 5.72
CA ILE A 119 -7.89 -3.05 5.40
C ILE A 119 -7.71 -1.76 6.21
N THR A 120 -8.04 -0.63 5.61
CA THR A 120 -7.78 0.68 6.21
C THR A 120 -9.05 1.54 6.27
N PRO A 121 -9.20 2.44 7.26
CA PRO A 121 -10.42 3.21 7.47
C PRO A 121 -10.55 4.41 6.51
N LEU A 122 -10.37 4.20 5.21
CA LEU A 122 -10.30 5.25 4.17
C LEU A 122 -11.56 6.11 4.13
N LYS A 123 -12.75 5.48 4.18
CA LYS A 123 -14.04 6.20 4.16
C LYS A 123 -14.22 7.05 5.41
N ILE A 124 -13.81 6.55 6.58
CA ILE A 124 -13.86 7.28 7.86
C ILE A 124 -12.93 8.51 7.77
N ALA A 125 -11.77 8.38 7.15
CA ALA A 125 -10.83 9.47 6.91
C ALA A 125 -11.26 10.43 5.77
N GLY A 126 -12.43 10.24 5.18
CA GLY A 126 -12.98 11.11 4.15
C GLY A 126 -12.27 11.02 2.80
N THR A 127 -11.86 9.81 2.42
CA THR A 127 -11.37 9.47 1.08
C THR A 127 -12.12 8.25 0.53
N ASN A 128 -11.96 7.95 -0.77
CA ASN A 128 -12.63 6.80 -1.37
C ASN A 128 -12.02 5.48 -0.88
N GLU A 129 -12.89 4.57 -0.47
CA GLU A 129 -12.51 3.21 -0.09
C GLU A 129 -12.45 2.30 -1.32
N PRO A 130 -11.67 1.21 -1.29
CA PRO A 130 -11.65 0.18 -2.32
C PRO A 130 -13.01 -0.50 -2.52
N TYR A 131 -13.15 -1.15 -3.67
CA TYR A 131 -14.39 -1.84 -4.04
C TYR A 131 -14.61 -3.17 -3.30
N ASN A 132 -13.59 -3.72 -2.64
CA ASN A 132 -13.51 -5.11 -2.18
C ASN A 132 -13.50 -5.30 -0.64
N TYR A 133 -13.67 -4.21 0.13
CA TYR A 133 -13.89 -4.28 1.57
C TYR A 133 -14.62 -3.04 2.11
N ARG A 134 -15.03 -3.11 3.38
CA ARG A 134 -15.56 -2.00 4.17
C ARG A 134 -14.91 -1.97 5.54
N PHE A 135 -14.55 -0.76 5.97
CA PHE A 135 -14.15 -0.46 7.33
C PHE A 135 -15.01 0.71 7.81
N GLU A 136 -15.95 0.44 8.71
CA GLU A 136 -16.95 1.40 9.13
C GLU A 136 -17.01 1.49 10.67
N THR A 137 -17.51 2.60 11.19
CA THR A 137 -17.83 2.81 12.60
C THR A 137 -19.09 3.66 12.70
N THR A 138 -19.91 3.42 13.72
CA THR A 138 -21.04 4.30 14.07
C THR A 138 -20.62 5.37 15.09
N ALA A 139 -19.44 5.21 15.70
CA ALA A 139 -18.93 6.14 16.69
C ALA A 139 -18.55 7.50 16.07
N ALA A 140 -18.90 8.58 16.77
CA ALA A 140 -18.35 9.90 16.46
C ALA A 140 -16.81 9.84 16.59
N ASN A 141 -16.09 10.49 15.67
CA ASN A 141 -14.64 10.36 15.62
C ASN A 141 -13.97 11.61 15.05
N THR A 142 -12.69 11.74 15.34
CA THR A 142 -11.75 12.64 14.64
C THR A 142 -10.89 11.76 13.73
N SER A 143 -10.72 12.17 12.48
CA SER A 143 -9.95 11.38 11.51
C SER A 143 -8.84 12.20 10.85
N ALA A 144 -7.82 11.50 10.36
CA ALA A 144 -6.69 12.09 9.66
C ALA A 144 -6.35 11.28 8.40
N LYS A 145 -5.72 11.96 7.43
CA LYS A 145 -5.14 11.35 6.24
C LYS A 145 -3.80 11.98 5.87
N LEU A 146 -2.93 11.20 5.29
CA LEU A 146 -1.51 11.46 5.06
C LEU A 146 -1.22 12.85 4.49
N LEU A 147 -2.00 13.29 3.49
CA LEU A 147 -1.74 14.56 2.80
C LEU A 147 -2.48 15.76 3.38
N LYS A 148 -3.29 15.57 4.43
CA LYS A 148 -4.04 16.67 5.06
C LYS A 148 -3.40 17.05 6.38
N MET A 149 -2.41 17.93 6.33
CA MET A 149 -1.75 18.45 7.53
C MET A 149 -2.33 19.82 7.98
N PRO A 150 -2.24 20.17 9.28
CA PRO A 150 -1.74 19.30 10.36
C PRO A 150 -2.71 18.14 10.65
N TRP A 151 -2.17 17.00 11.07
CA TRP A 151 -2.99 15.86 11.47
C TRP A 151 -3.71 16.16 12.79
N MET A 152 -5.00 15.86 12.82
CA MET A 152 -5.85 16.10 13.99
C MET A 152 -5.82 14.95 14.99
N THR A 153 -5.17 13.84 14.65
CA THR A 153 -4.93 12.66 15.47
C THR A 153 -3.61 12.03 15.03
N ASP A 154 -3.10 11.07 15.76
CA ASP A 154 -1.89 10.35 15.40
C ASP A 154 -2.05 9.67 14.04
N MET A 155 -0.93 9.50 13.34
CA MET A 155 -0.89 8.92 12.01
C MET A 155 -0.01 7.67 12.01
N GLY A 156 -0.59 6.52 11.69
CA GLY A 156 0.15 5.27 11.51
C GLY A 156 0.55 5.02 10.04
N PHE A 157 1.21 3.90 9.83
CA PHE A 157 1.80 3.49 8.55
C PHE A 157 0.80 3.37 7.39
N THR A 158 -0.47 3.20 7.68
CA THR A 158 -1.52 3.10 6.66
C THR A 158 -1.80 4.43 5.96
N GLY A 159 -1.36 5.55 6.55
CA GLY A 159 -1.60 6.90 6.02
C GLY A 159 -3.02 7.41 6.23
N VAL A 160 -3.84 6.69 6.96
CA VAL A 160 -5.19 7.09 7.42
C VAL A 160 -5.40 6.61 8.85
N ALA A 161 -6.18 7.39 9.62
CA ALA A 161 -6.44 7.08 11.01
C ALA A 161 -7.77 7.67 11.47
N PHE A 162 -8.33 7.12 12.54
CA PHE A 162 -9.41 7.76 13.28
C PHE A 162 -9.31 7.49 14.78
N THR A 163 -9.71 8.49 15.57
CA THR A 163 -9.83 8.40 17.03
C THR A 163 -11.31 8.47 17.38
N PRO A 164 -11.92 7.41 17.90
CA PRO A 164 -13.29 7.45 18.41
C PRO A 164 -13.40 8.50 19.53
N THR A 165 -14.44 9.32 19.48
CA THR A 165 -14.71 10.30 20.55
C THR A 165 -15.20 9.63 21.84
N PRO A 166 -16.17 8.68 21.79
CA PRO A 166 -16.53 7.88 22.95
C PRO A 166 -15.50 6.78 23.21
N LEU A 167 -15.20 6.52 24.48
CA LEU A 167 -14.29 5.43 24.88
C LEU A 167 -14.89 4.02 24.63
N LYS A 168 -16.18 3.92 24.35
CA LYS A 168 -16.85 2.71 23.82
C LYS A 168 -17.26 2.96 22.38
N PHE A 169 -16.82 2.09 21.50
CA PHE A 169 -17.00 2.25 20.05
C PHE A 169 -17.15 0.89 19.36
N ASP A 170 -17.60 0.95 18.12
CA ASP A 170 -17.71 -0.20 17.24
C ASP A 170 -16.80 -0.04 16.02
N MET A 171 -16.45 -1.16 15.42
CA MET A 171 -15.77 -1.25 14.13
C MET A 171 -16.39 -2.39 13.33
N LYS A 172 -16.98 -2.08 12.18
CA LYS A 172 -17.41 -3.09 11.22
C LYS A 172 -16.31 -3.34 10.21
N LEU A 173 -15.84 -4.59 10.16
CA LEU A 173 -14.79 -5.07 9.26
C LEU A 173 -15.42 -6.09 8.32
N SER A 174 -15.52 -5.79 7.03
CA SER A 174 -16.30 -6.62 6.10
C SER A 174 -15.64 -6.73 4.74
N THR A 175 -15.59 -7.93 4.21
CA THR A 175 -15.26 -8.25 2.83
C THR A 175 -16.51 -8.50 1.97
N LEU A 176 -17.71 -8.49 2.61
CA LEU A 176 -18.99 -8.56 1.91
C LEU A 176 -19.26 -7.24 1.19
N VAL A 177 -19.14 -7.25 -0.12
CA VAL A 177 -19.37 -6.11 -0.98
C VAL A 177 -20.11 -6.55 -2.25
N LYS A 178 -20.70 -5.60 -2.99
CA LYS A 178 -21.45 -5.92 -4.20
C LYS A 178 -20.64 -6.73 -5.23
N SER A 179 -19.33 -6.49 -5.32
CA SER A 179 -18.41 -7.19 -6.23
C SER A 179 -17.91 -8.54 -5.69
N ASN A 180 -18.11 -8.82 -4.40
CA ASN A 180 -17.78 -10.07 -3.72
C ASN A 180 -18.87 -10.39 -2.68
N PRO A 181 -20.05 -10.89 -3.12
CA PRO A 181 -21.19 -11.08 -2.24
C PRO A 181 -21.00 -12.21 -1.21
N ASP A 182 -20.10 -13.17 -1.48
CA ASP A 182 -19.76 -14.24 -0.55
C ASP A 182 -18.66 -13.83 0.43
N GLY A 183 -17.94 -12.76 0.13
CA GLY A 183 -16.82 -12.24 0.92
C GLY A 183 -15.58 -13.15 0.89
N ASP A 184 -14.52 -12.68 1.53
CA ASP A 184 -13.33 -13.48 1.85
C ASP A 184 -13.38 -13.80 3.34
N ASN A 185 -13.46 -15.08 3.70
CA ASN A 185 -13.58 -15.51 5.09
C ASN A 185 -12.26 -15.33 5.84
N PHE A 186 -12.36 -14.90 7.10
CA PHE A 186 -11.24 -14.78 8.03
C PHE A 186 -11.64 -15.24 9.43
N ASN A 187 -10.69 -15.72 10.21
CA ASN A 187 -10.88 -16.09 11.60
C ASN A 187 -9.86 -15.49 12.56
N ARG A 188 -8.97 -14.64 12.06
CA ARG A 188 -8.04 -13.86 12.86
C ARG A 188 -8.02 -12.42 12.40
N VAL A 189 -8.05 -11.50 13.35
CA VAL A 189 -8.04 -10.06 13.08
C VAL A 189 -6.99 -9.41 13.96
N ARG A 190 -6.11 -8.61 13.35
CA ARG A 190 -5.18 -7.76 14.07
C ARG A 190 -5.57 -6.31 13.85
N ILE A 191 -5.93 -5.59 14.92
CA ILE A 191 -6.31 -4.18 14.86
C ILE A 191 -5.13 -3.35 15.30
N PHE A 192 -4.62 -2.48 14.42
CA PHE A 192 -3.48 -1.61 14.69
C PHE A 192 -3.94 -0.32 15.36
N THR A 193 -3.32 0.02 16.50
CA THR A 193 -3.68 1.15 17.36
C THR A 193 -2.44 1.82 17.94
N ASN A 194 -2.58 2.99 18.57
CA ASN A 194 -1.53 3.62 19.37
C ASN A 194 -1.76 3.45 20.89
N GLY A 195 -2.65 2.54 21.29
CA GLY A 195 -2.98 2.32 22.70
C GLY A 195 -3.86 1.09 22.89
N LYS A 196 -4.09 0.73 24.15
CA LYS A 196 -4.84 -0.49 24.51
C LYS A 196 -6.33 -0.33 24.24
N ILE A 197 -6.90 -1.31 23.53
CA ILE A 197 -8.33 -1.51 23.40
C ILE A 197 -8.71 -2.86 24.00
N PHE A 198 -9.93 -2.95 24.53
CA PHE A 198 -10.51 -4.17 25.09
C PHE A 198 -11.71 -4.55 24.25
N ILE A 199 -11.78 -5.82 23.85
CA ILE A 199 -12.87 -6.32 23.00
C ILE A 199 -13.99 -6.83 23.89
N ASP A 200 -15.14 -6.18 23.82
CA ASP A 200 -16.32 -6.51 24.64
C ASP A 200 -17.15 -7.62 24.00
N ARG A 201 -17.35 -7.52 22.68
CA ARG A 201 -18.25 -8.40 21.93
C ARG A 201 -17.92 -8.37 20.45
N ILE A 202 -18.09 -9.49 19.77
CA ILE A 202 -18.01 -9.59 18.31
C ILE A 202 -19.32 -10.18 17.78
N LEU A 203 -19.84 -9.54 16.73
CA LEU A 203 -21.09 -9.94 16.07
C LEU A 203 -20.84 -10.28 14.61
N THR A 204 -21.57 -11.28 14.10
CA THR A 204 -21.66 -11.55 12.66
C THR A 204 -22.49 -10.49 11.95
N GLU A 205 -22.55 -10.55 10.61
CA GLU A 205 -23.45 -9.71 9.81
C GLU A 205 -24.93 -9.84 10.19
N SER A 206 -25.35 -11.03 10.67
CA SER A 206 -26.71 -11.31 11.17
C SER A 206 -26.90 -10.99 12.65
N ASN A 207 -25.99 -10.24 13.28
CA ASN A 207 -26.01 -9.84 14.70
C ASN A 207 -25.99 -11.03 15.69
N GLN A 208 -25.37 -12.13 15.32
CA GLN A 208 -25.15 -13.26 16.23
C GLN A 208 -23.77 -13.13 16.88
N ASP A 209 -23.66 -13.55 18.15
CA ASP A 209 -22.40 -13.55 18.88
C ASP A 209 -21.39 -14.52 18.28
N VAL A 210 -20.17 -14.02 18.06
CA VAL A 210 -19.02 -14.83 17.69
C VAL A 210 -18.14 -15.02 18.91
N LYS A 211 -17.82 -16.26 19.23
CA LYS A 211 -16.84 -16.57 20.28
C LYS A 211 -15.43 -16.23 19.78
N PHE A 212 -14.64 -15.64 20.65
CA PHE A 212 -13.28 -15.21 20.33
C PHE A 212 -12.35 -15.29 21.53
N THR A 213 -11.06 -15.23 21.24
CA THR A 213 -10.01 -14.89 22.20
C THR A 213 -9.31 -13.63 21.70
N ALA A 214 -9.00 -12.70 22.61
CA ALA A 214 -8.26 -11.50 22.29
C ALA A 214 -7.03 -11.42 23.19
N SER A 215 -5.87 -11.13 22.61
CA SER A 215 -4.63 -10.85 23.33
C SER A 215 -4.19 -9.43 22.99
N ALA A 216 -4.15 -8.55 24.03
CA ALA A 216 -3.37 -7.34 23.95
C ALA A 216 -1.96 -7.71 24.41
N ILE A 217 -0.97 -7.60 23.56
CA ILE A 217 0.43 -7.78 23.95
C ILE A 217 0.88 -6.46 24.59
N ASP A 218 1.45 -6.53 25.78
CA ASP A 218 1.60 -5.35 26.69
C ASP A 218 2.46 -4.21 26.12
N ASP A 219 3.28 -4.48 25.10
CA ASP A 219 4.16 -3.48 24.48
C ASP A 219 3.91 -3.30 22.96
N GLU A 220 2.80 -3.84 22.42
CA GLU A 220 2.53 -3.76 21.00
C GLU A 220 1.34 -2.83 20.70
N ASP A 221 1.46 -2.07 19.63
CA ASP A 221 0.45 -1.14 19.13
C ASP A 221 -0.59 -1.89 18.29
N TYR A 222 -1.05 -3.05 18.75
CA TYR A 222 -2.15 -3.80 18.13
C TYR A 222 -2.82 -4.78 19.10
N VAL A 223 -4.04 -5.15 18.75
CA VAL A 223 -4.79 -6.25 19.41
C VAL A 223 -4.98 -7.39 18.41
N ASP A 224 -4.59 -8.59 18.80
CA ASP A 224 -4.78 -9.81 18.01
C ASP A 224 -6.05 -10.53 18.50
N ILE A 225 -6.98 -10.83 17.59
CA ILE A 225 -8.28 -11.46 17.86
C ILE A 225 -8.35 -12.75 17.06
N LYS A 226 -8.63 -13.88 17.72
CA LYS A 226 -8.88 -15.15 17.08
C LYS A 226 -10.36 -15.52 17.27
N LEU A 227 -11.06 -15.74 16.16
CA LEU A 227 -12.47 -16.18 16.14
C LEU A 227 -12.54 -17.72 16.14
N GLU A 228 -13.60 -18.28 16.73
CA GLU A 228 -13.86 -19.73 16.64
C GLU A 228 -14.46 -20.12 15.28
N SER A 229 -15.03 -19.18 14.53
CA SER A 229 -15.61 -19.40 13.19
C SER A 229 -14.92 -18.55 12.13
N MET A 230 -15.06 -18.98 10.87
CA MET A 230 -14.65 -18.22 9.70
C MET A 230 -15.78 -17.29 9.30
N GLU A 231 -15.51 -15.98 9.28
CA GLU A 231 -16.51 -14.94 9.01
C GLU A 231 -16.07 -14.05 7.85
N PRO A 232 -16.97 -13.66 6.94
CA PRO A 232 -16.67 -12.67 5.91
C PRO A 232 -16.91 -11.21 6.37
N SER A 233 -17.59 -11.06 7.52
CA SER A 233 -17.95 -9.76 8.09
C SER A 233 -18.18 -9.87 9.58
N ILE A 234 -17.61 -8.95 10.35
CA ILE A 234 -17.83 -8.85 11.80
C ILE A 234 -18.02 -7.40 12.22
N THR A 235 -18.74 -7.21 13.31
CA THR A 235 -18.75 -5.95 14.07
C THR A 235 -18.07 -6.20 15.42
N VAL A 236 -16.94 -5.52 15.61
CA VAL A 236 -16.16 -5.55 16.85
C VAL A 236 -16.64 -4.40 17.73
N ASN A 237 -17.19 -4.71 18.92
CA ASN A 237 -17.50 -3.73 19.94
C ASN A 237 -16.34 -3.72 20.94
N ALA A 238 -15.79 -2.53 21.17
CA ALA A 238 -14.59 -2.36 21.98
C ALA A 238 -14.71 -1.14 22.90
N HIS A 239 -13.85 -1.11 23.92
CA HIS A 239 -13.65 0.08 24.73
C HIS A 239 -12.15 0.32 24.99
N SER A 240 -11.84 1.54 25.39
CA SER A 240 -10.53 1.93 25.91
C SER A 240 -10.72 2.75 27.19
N PHE A 241 -9.66 2.90 27.99
CA PHE A 241 -9.69 3.79 29.17
C PHE A 241 -9.12 5.19 28.86
N GLU A 242 -8.36 5.31 27.79
CA GLU A 242 -7.80 6.54 27.27
C GLU A 242 -8.15 6.70 25.81
N PRO A 243 -8.10 7.91 25.22
CA PRO A 243 -8.27 8.10 23.80
C PRO A 243 -7.28 7.23 23.01
N VAL A 244 -7.78 6.51 22.02
CA VAL A 244 -6.98 5.61 21.19
C VAL A 244 -7.24 5.90 19.73
N THR A 245 -6.18 5.83 18.93
CA THR A 245 -6.27 6.00 17.47
C THR A 245 -6.16 4.65 16.77
N ILE A 246 -7.04 4.40 15.82
CA ILE A 246 -7.10 3.19 15.01
C ILE A 246 -6.50 3.48 13.63
N PHE A 247 -5.55 2.66 13.20
CA PHE A 247 -4.83 2.82 11.93
C PHE A 247 -5.31 1.87 10.84
N GLY A 248 -5.89 0.74 11.19
CA GLY A 248 -6.37 -0.28 10.26
C GLY A 248 -6.52 -1.63 10.93
N ALA A 249 -6.84 -2.63 10.13
CA ALA A 249 -6.93 -4.02 10.58
C ALA A 249 -6.39 -4.98 9.52
N GLU A 250 -5.73 -6.05 9.95
CA GLU A 250 -5.36 -7.18 9.09
C GLU A 250 -6.39 -8.29 9.27
N LEU A 251 -6.99 -8.76 8.16
CA LEU A 251 -7.94 -9.87 8.13
C LEU A 251 -7.22 -11.12 7.62
N MET A 252 -7.01 -12.08 8.49
CA MET A 252 -6.26 -13.30 8.25
C MET A 252 -7.16 -14.52 8.24
N GLY A 253 -6.90 -15.43 7.30
CA GLY A 253 -7.50 -16.75 7.26
C GLY A 253 -6.61 -17.77 7.98
N ASN A 254 -6.04 -18.70 7.22
CA ASN A 254 -5.12 -19.70 7.74
C ASN A 254 -3.71 -19.11 8.00
N ASP A 255 -2.91 -19.80 8.82
CA ASP A 255 -1.50 -19.49 9.05
C ASP A 255 -0.60 -19.99 7.90
N SER A 256 -1.13 -20.03 6.67
CA SER A 256 -0.48 -20.48 5.44
C SER A 256 -1.01 -19.67 4.26
N GLY A 257 -0.47 -19.88 3.06
CA GLY A 257 -0.90 -19.18 1.86
C GLY A 257 -0.29 -17.77 1.74
N VAL A 258 -0.83 -16.97 0.83
CA VAL A 258 -0.30 -15.63 0.53
C VAL A 258 -1.17 -14.56 1.17
N ARG A 259 -0.54 -13.60 1.85
CA ARG A 259 -1.09 -12.33 2.31
C ARG A 259 -0.54 -11.20 1.46
N TYR A 260 -1.41 -10.37 0.92
CA TYR A 260 -1.00 -9.23 0.09
C TYR A 260 -1.66 -7.95 0.61
N HIS A 261 -0.84 -7.09 1.20
CA HIS A 261 -1.27 -5.87 1.87
C HIS A 261 -1.08 -4.68 0.94
N ALA A 262 -2.13 -3.91 0.70
CA ALA A 262 -2.08 -2.67 -0.07
C ALA A 262 -2.13 -1.47 0.87
N ILE A 263 -1.12 -0.60 0.80
CA ILE A 263 -1.03 0.67 1.51
C ILE A 263 -1.00 1.77 0.47
N GLY A 264 -2.16 2.30 0.11
CA GLY A 264 -2.31 3.33 -0.90
C GLY A 264 -2.95 4.59 -0.36
N ASN A 265 -2.42 5.76 -0.73
CA ASN A 265 -2.97 7.05 -0.35
C ASN A 265 -3.01 8.00 -1.55
N ASN A 266 -4.20 8.50 -1.89
CA ASN A 266 -4.40 9.43 -3.00
C ASN A 266 -3.44 10.61 -2.93
N GLY A 267 -2.64 10.80 -3.98
CA GLY A 267 -1.69 11.91 -4.08
C GLY A 267 -0.38 11.70 -3.33
N ALA A 268 -0.14 10.53 -2.72
CA ALA A 268 1.07 10.26 -1.95
C ALA A 268 2.33 10.25 -2.82
N THR A 269 3.43 10.60 -2.20
CA THR A 269 4.79 10.63 -2.72
C THR A 269 5.71 9.89 -1.75
N TYR A 270 6.95 9.60 -2.13
CA TYR A 270 7.96 9.08 -1.20
C TYR A 270 8.08 9.96 0.04
N SER A 271 8.20 11.29 -0.14
CA SER A 271 8.29 12.22 0.99
C SER A 271 7.05 12.25 1.89
N SER A 272 5.88 11.85 1.36
CA SER A 272 4.67 11.73 2.18
C SER A 272 4.80 10.61 3.20
N TYR A 273 5.29 9.45 2.79
CA TYR A 273 5.53 8.30 3.68
C TYR A 273 6.72 8.54 4.60
N ASN A 274 7.79 9.15 4.10
CA ASN A 274 8.97 9.49 4.91
C ASN A 274 8.64 10.39 6.11
N ARG A 275 7.62 11.26 6.00
CA ARG A 275 7.14 12.09 7.11
C ARG A 275 6.52 11.30 8.26
N LEU A 276 6.11 10.04 8.05
CA LEU A 276 5.62 9.19 9.14
C LEU A 276 6.73 8.82 10.12
N GLY A 277 7.97 8.69 9.64
CA GLY A 277 9.16 8.47 10.46
C GLY A 277 9.29 7.06 11.06
N SER A 278 8.34 6.17 10.80
CA SER A 278 8.28 4.82 11.36
C SER A 278 7.82 3.74 10.38
N MET A 279 7.80 4.06 9.09
CA MET A 279 7.19 3.18 8.08
C MET A 279 7.80 1.77 8.10
N GLY A 280 9.12 1.66 8.14
CA GLY A 280 9.82 0.38 8.19
C GLY A 280 9.50 -0.43 9.44
N CYS A 281 9.48 0.23 10.61
CA CYS A 281 9.13 -0.39 11.89
C CYS A 281 7.67 -0.88 11.89
N ASP A 282 6.75 -0.05 11.41
CA ASP A 282 5.34 -0.35 11.47
C ASP A 282 4.94 -1.51 10.54
N ILE A 283 5.49 -1.55 9.31
CA ILE A 283 5.22 -2.66 8.39
C ILE A 283 5.87 -3.98 8.81
N ALA A 284 6.86 -3.96 9.71
CA ALA A 284 7.44 -5.18 10.27
C ALA A 284 6.40 -6.06 10.97
N ARG A 285 5.31 -5.44 11.50
CA ARG A 285 4.17 -6.17 12.08
C ARG A 285 3.38 -7.01 11.07
N LEU A 286 3.57 -6.76 9.77
CA LEU A 286 2.98 -7.54 8.67
C LEU A 286 3.92 -8.66 8.19
N ASP A 287 5.13 -8.79 8.79
CA ASP A 287 6.16 -9.78 8.48
C ASP A 287 6.42 -9.91 6.96
N PRO A 288 6.86 -8.84 6.27
CA PRO A 288 6.95 -8.84 4.82
C PRO A 288 8.12 -9.71 4.32
N ASP A 289 7.83 -10.61 3.37
CA ASP A 289 8.86 -11.27 2.56
C ASP A 289 9.28 -10.37 1.38
N LEU A 290 8.32 -9.61 0.83
CA LEU A 290 8.54 -8.67 -0.26
C LEU A 290 7.84 -7.34 0.03
N VAL A 291 8.56 -6.23 -0.12
CA VAL A 291 7.98 -4.87 -0.10
C VAL A 291 8.05 -4.28 -1.50
N VAL A 292 6.89 -3.96 -2.08
CA VAL A 292 6.77 -3.29 -3.37
C VAL A 292 6.47 -1.82 -3.14
N VAL A 293 7.18 -0.91 -3.83
CA VAL A 293 6.95 0.53 -3.74
C VAL A 293 6.62 1.08 -5.11
N SER A 294 5.38 1.54 -5.28
CA SER A 294 4.83 2.06 -6.54
C SER A 294 4.45 3.53 -6.38
N LEU A 295 5.44 4.40 -6.56
CA LEU A 295 5.34 5.86 -6.44
C LEU A 295 6.06 6.53 -7.62
N GLY A 296 5.97 7.85 -7.73
CA GLY A 296 6.62 8.63 -8.81
C GLY A 296 5.63 9.43 -9.66
N THR A 297 4.37 9.00 -9.73
CA THR A 297 3.33 9.73 -10.49
C THR A 297 3.11 11.12 -9.91
N ASN A 298 2.91 11.25 -8.61
CA ASN A 298 2.62 12.53 -7.97
C ASN A 298 3.85 13.45 -7.88
N GLU A 299 5.04 12.89 -7.78
CA GLU A 299 6.31 13.62 -7.90
C GLU A 299 6.40 14.35 -9.24
N ALA A 300 5.94 13.71 -10.33
CA ALA A 300 5.93 14.32 -11.66
C ALA A 300 4.96 15.51 -11.80
N PHE A 301 3.96 15.63 -10.91
CA PHE A 301 3.07 16.80 -10.84
C PHE A 301 3.57 17.90 -9.90
N SER A 302 4.67 17.65 -9.20
CA SER A 302 5.28 18.59 -8.25
C SER A 302 6.50 19.30 -8.85
N ASN A 303 7.27 19.97 -7.99
CA ASN A 303 8.58 20.54 -8.32
C ASN A 303 9.74 19.61 -7.94
N MET A 304 9.47 18.31 -7.75
CA MET A 304 10.48 17.32 -7.46
C MET A 304 11.51 17.25 -8.59
N LEU A 305 12.77 17.26 -8.23
CA LEU A 305 13.89 17.02 -9.14
C LEU A 305 14.35 15.56 -9.02
N PRO A 306 14.97 14.97 -10.06
CA PRO A 306 15.45 13.58 -10.02
C PRO A 306 16.34 13.26 -8.82
N ASP A 307 17.35 14.08 -8.53
CA ASP A 307 18.25 13.85 -7.40
C ASP A 307 17.56 13.97 -6.03
N MET A 308 16.53 14.82 -5.92
CA MET A 308 15.69 14.89 -4.71
C MET A 308 14.86 13.62 -4.55
N LEU A 309 14.33 13.08 -5.66
CA LEU A 309 13.59 11.82 -5.63
C LEU A 309 14.49 10.66 -5.20
N GLU A 310 15.72 10.58 -5.73
CA GLU A 310 16.69 9.55 -5.32
C GLU A 310 16.94 9.58 -3.80
N ALA A 311 17.06 10.77 -3.20
CA ALA A 311 17.23 10.92 -1.76
C ALA A 311 16.00 10.47 -0.96
N GLU A 312 14.79 10.75 -1.45
CA GLU A 312 13.55 10.31 -0.80
C GLU A 312 13.36 8.78 -0.91
N ILE A 313 13.74 8.18 -2.03
CA ILE A 313 13.77 6.72 -2.21
C ILE A 313 14.76 6.09 -1.23
N ASP A 314 15.97 6.64 -1.16
CA ASP A 314 17.04 6.15 -0.27
C ASP A 314 16.61 6.15 1.20
N TYR A 315 15.93 7.21 1.64
CA TYR A 315 15.40 7.29 3.00
C TYR A 315 14.41 6.16 3.28
N LEU A 316 13.39 5.99 2.42
CA LEU A 316 12.36 4.95 2.61
C LEU A 316 12.95 3.54 2.55
N VAL A 317 13.84 3.28 1.59
CA VAL A 317 14.51 1.98 1.44
C VAL A 317 15.35 1.63 2.67
N LYS A 318 16.11 2.59 3.20
CA LYS A 318 16.91 2.39 4.42
C LYS A 318 16.04 2.15 5.65
N ASP A 319 14.96 2.91 5.82
CA ASP A 319 14.01 2.70 6.90
C ASP A 319 13.39 1.30 6.83
N ILE A 320 12.91 0.87 5.65
CA ILE A 320 12.39 -0.47 5.47
C ILE A 320 13.44 -1.53 5.80
N LYS A 321 14.64 -1.44 5.24
CA LYS A 321 15.72 -2.44 5.46
C LYS A 321 16.20 -2.49 6.90
N GLN A 322 16.16 -1.38 7.62
CA GLN A 322 16.56 -1.32 9.03
C GLN A 322 15.70 -2.25 9.89
N PHE A 323 14.39 -2.26 9.68
CA PHE A 323 13.44 -3.02 10.48
C PHE A 323 13.00 -4.35 9.83
N ASN A 324 13.24 -4.51 8.53
CA ASN A 324 12.89 -5.70 7.76
C ASN A 324 14.11 -6.17 6.94
N PRO A 325 15.21 -6.57 7.59
CA PRO A 325 16.48 -6.86 6.89
C PRO A 325 16.40 -8.07 5.94
N SER A 326 15.48 -9.00 6.17
CA SER A 326 15.25 -10.18 5.32
C SER A 326 14.26 -9.94 4.18
N ALA A 327 13.49 -8.84 4.23
CA ALA A 327 12.54 -8.51 3.17
C ALA A 327 13.26 -8.04 1.91
N LYS A 328 12.80 -8.54 0.75
CA LYS A 328 13.21 -8.00 -0.54
C LYS A 328 12.43 -6.75 -0.85
N ILE A 329 13.04 -5.82 -1.59
CA ILE A 329 12.40 -4.56 -2.01
C ILE A 329 12.32 -4.55 -3.53
N LEU A 330 11.16 -4.18 -4.06
CA LEU A 330 10.91 -3.95 -5.48
C LEU A 330 10.41 -2.52 -5.66
N LEU A 331 11.11 -1.73 -6.47
CA LEU A 331 10.62 -0.43 -6.92
C LEU A 331 9.90 -0.60 -8.25
N THR A 332 8.79 0.13 -8.46
CA THR A 332 8.14 0.19 -9.77
C THR A 332 8.16 1.62 -10.32
N THR A 333 8.29 1.76 -11.63
CA THR A 333 8.23 3.08 -12.26
C THR A 333 6.79 3.50 -12.54
N PRO A 334 6.47 4.81 -12.51
CA PRO A 334 5.15 5.29 -12.93
C PRO A 334 4.97 5.12 -14.45
N MET A 335 3.73 4.90 -14.90
CA MET A 335 3.37 4.91 -16.31
C MET A 335 3.28 6.34 -16.85
N GLU A 336 3.49 6.53 -18.17
CA GLU A 336 3.23 7.80 -18.83
C GLU A 336 1.78 8.27 -18.58
N CYS A 337 1.63 9.52 -18.18
CA CYS A 337 0.33 10.16 -18.01
C CYS A 337 0.31 11.57 -18.60
N GLN A 338 -0.88 12.16 -18.68
CA GLN A 338 -1.04 13.49 -19.25
C GLN A 338 -1.50 14.49 -18.18
N LYS A 339 -1.19 15.75 -18.43
CA LYS A 339 -1.64 16.88 -17.58
C LYS A 339 -2.45 17.87 -18.39
N ALA A 340 -3.42 18.51 -17.75
CA ALA A 340 -4.19 19.58 -18.39
C ALA A 340 -3.31 20.79 -18.68
N GLN A 341 -3.39 21.29 -19.90
CA GLN A 341 -2.66 22.48 -20.31
C GLN A 341 -3.36 23.74 -19.78
N ARG A 342 -2.64 24.57 -19.04
CA ARG A 342 -3.13 25.90 -18.63
C ARG A 342 -2.84 26.90 -19.74
N VAL A 343 -3.89 27.49 -20.32
CA VAL A 343 -3.76 28.57 -21.30
C VAL A 343 -4.12 29.89 -20.63
N SER A 344 -3.18 30.84 -20.67
CA SER A 344 -3.48 32.21 -20.24
C SER A 344 -4.07 33.00 -21.40
N ARG A 345 -5.18 33.70 -21.18
CA ARG A 345 -5.75 34.68 -22.09
C ARG A 345 -5.71 36.06 -21.47
N THR A 346 -5.22 37.02 -22.20
CA THR A 346 -5.30 38.43 -21.80
C THR A 346 -6.67 38.94 -22.16
N GLN A 347 -7.52 39.24 -21.16
CA GLN A 347 -8.79 39.90 -21.36
C GLN A 347 -8.65 41.42 -21.08
N ARG A 348 -9.19 42.25 -21.96
CA ARG A 348 -9.36 43.67 -21.69
C ARG A 348 -10.69 43.87 -20.93
N SER A 349 -10.66 44.54 -19.79
CA SER A 349 -11.86 44.96 -19.11
C SER A 349 -12.53 46.08 -19.91
N ARG A 350 -13.85 46.34 -19.65
CA ARG A 350 -14.57 47.51 -20.23
C ARG A 350 -13.90 48.83 -19.90
N SER A 351 -13.09 48.93 -18.85
CA SER A 351 -12.31 50.09 -18.44
C SER A 351 -10.94 50.20 -19.11
N GLY A 352 -10.61 49.34 -20.09
CA GLY A 352 -9.35 49.36 -20.82
C GLY A 352 -8.15 48.69 -20.10
N GLN A 353 -8.32 48.25 -18.85
CA GLN A 353 -7.27 47.55 -18.11
C GLN A 353 -7.05 46.14 -18.65
N ARG A 354 -5.78 45.76 -18.85
CA ARG A 354 -5.40 44.38 -19.21
C ARG A 354 -5.36 43.52 -17.96
N ARG A 355 -6.19 42.48 -17.92
CA ARG A 355 -6.15 41.45 -16.88
C ARG A 355 -5.81 40.11 -17.51
N THR A 356 -4.81 39.46 -16.98
CA THR A 356 -4.49 38.07 -17.38
C THR A 356 -5.46 37.14 -16.67
N VAL A 357 -6.29 36.43 -17.44
CA VAL A 357 -7.19 35.41 -16.92
C VAL A 357 -6.63 34.06 -17.32
N TYR A 358 -6.40 33.21 -16.35
CA TYR A 358 -6.00 31.83 -16.59
C TYR A 358 -7.27 30.97 -16.75
N SER A 359 -7.40 30.30 -17.89
CA SER A 359 -8.40 29.26 -18.09
C SER A 359 -7.69 27.92 -18.26
N VAL A 360 -8.20 26.91 -17.58
CA VAL A 360 -7.81 25.53 -17.88
C VAL A 360 -8.52 25.15 -19.18
N THR A 361 -7.78 24.87 -20.23
CA THR A 361 -8.38 24.32 -21.46
C THR A 361 -8.53 22.81 -21.26
N GLN A 362 -9.48 22.20 -21.99
CA GLN A 362 -9.62 20.73 -22.07
C GLN A 362 -8.48 20.06 -22.88
N ASN A 363 -7.43 20.82 -23.23
CA ASN A 363 -6.27 20.26 -23.93
C ASN A 363 -5.33 19.63 -22.91
N TYR A 364 -4.97 18.41 -23.17
CA TYR A 364 -4.01 17.65 -22.38
C TYR A 364 -2.70 17.52 -23.14
N VAL A 365 -1.60 17.50 -22.42
CA VAL A 365 -0.25 17.27 -22.93
C VAL A 365 0.43 16.21 -22.08
N ILE A 366 1.32 15.45 -22.69
CA ILE A 366 2.14 14.46 -21.96
C ILE A 366 2.89 15.15 -20.84
N ASN A 367 2.89 14.53 -19.66
CA ASN A 367 3.69 15.00 -18.54
C ASN A 367 5.12 14.44 -18.66
N ASP A 368 5.99 15.18 -19.31
CA ASP A 368 7.40 14.81 -19.53
C ASP A 368 8.22 14.56 -18.25
N LYS A 369 7.74 15.06 -17.11
CA LYS A 369 8.37 14.80 -15.81
C LYS A 369 8.23 13.33 -15.36
N VAL A 370 7.18 12.61 -15.80
CA VAL A 370 7.02 11.20 -15.47
C VAL A 370 8.22 10.38 -15.91
N LYS A 371 8.70 10.60 -17.14
CA LYS A 371 9.90 9.93 -17.65
C LYS A 371 11.14 10.24 -16.81
N LYS A 372 11.28 11.50 -16.34
CA LYS A 372 12.38 11.88 -15.45
C LYS A 372 12.32 11.17 -14.09
N MET A 373 11.12 10.99 -13.53
CA MET A 373 10.94 10.23 -12.29
C MET A 373 11.23 8.74 -12.52
N ARG A 374 10.75 8.17 -13.63
CA ARG A 374 11.12 6.80 -14.04
C ARG A 374 12.63 6.62 -14.10
N ASP A 375 13.33 7.51 -14.81
CA ASP A 375 14.79 7.39 -15.03
C ASP A 375 15.56 7.52 -13.70
N ALA A 376 15.08 8.35 -12.76
CA ALA A 376 15.65 8.45 -11.41
C ALA A 376 15.45 7.16 -10.59
N ILE A 377 14.26 6.54 -10.67
CA ILE A 377 13.98 5.26 -9.97
C ILE A 377 14.89 4.15 -10.52
N ILE A 378 15.03 4.05 -11.84
CA ILE A 378 15.91 3.06 -12.48
C ILE A 378 17.37 3.30 -12.08
N LYS A 379 17.85 4.56 -12.14
CA LYS A 379 19.19 4.93 -11.73
C LYS A 379 19.48 4.57 -10.29
N TYR A 380 18.52 4.85 -9.38
CA TYR A 380 18.65 4.47 -7.98
C TYR A 380 18.74 2.96 -7.81
N GLY A 381 17.85 2.19 -8.46
CA GLY A 381 17.87 0.72 -8.43
C GLY A 381 19.22 0.15 -8.87
N ASN A 382 19.73 0.61 -10.01
CA ASN A 382 21.04 0.18 -10.54
C ASN A 382 22.20 0.49 -9.59
N ASN A 383 22.20 1.68 -8.98
CA ASN A 383 23.30 2.13 -8.11
C ASN A 383 23.28 1.44 -6.74
N HIS A 384 22.14 0.94 -6.29
CA HIS A 384 21.95 0.40 -4.94
C HIS A 384 21.60 -1.10 -4.93
N SER A 385 21.65 -1.78 -6.08
CA SER A 385 21.28 -3.19 -6.24
C SER A 385 19.85 -3.46 -5.70
N ILE A 386 18.92 -2.55 -6.02
CA ILE A 386 17.51 -2.71 -5.71
C ILE A 386 16.75 -3.09 -6.98
N PRO A 387 16.00 -4.19 -6.98
CA PRO A 387 15.16 -4.60 -8.10
C PRO A 387 14.19 -3.51 -8.57
N VAL A 388 14.04 -3.39 -9.89
CA VAL A 388 13.14 -2.42 -10.52
C VAL A 388 12.26 -3.09 -11.56
N TYR A 389 10.95 -2.83 -11.47
CA TYR A 389 9.98 -3.12 -12.52
C TYR A 389 9.68 -1.86 -13.32
N ASP A 390 10.18 -1.80 -14.56
CA ASP A 390 9.99 -0.65 -15.44
C ASP A 390 8.60 -0.66 -16.10
N TRP A 391 7.57 -0.38 -15.28
CA TRP A 391 6.19 -0.33 -15.74
C TRP A 391 5.98 0.71 -16.86
N TYR A 392 6.70 1.83 -16.84
CA TYR A 392 6.66 2.80 -17.94
C TYR A 392 6.92 2.15 -19.29
N ASN A 393 7.97 1.34 -19.38
CA ASN A 393 8.36 0.67 -20.63
C ASN A 393 7.36 -0.44 -20.99
N VAL A 394 6.97 -1.28 -20.04
CA VAL A 394 6.03 -2.39 -20.24
C VAL A 394 4.67 -1.88 -20.73
N ALA A 395 4.16 -0.80 -20.16
CA ALA A 395 2.90 -0.17 -20.55
C ALA A 395 2.92 0.42 -21.97
N GLY A 396 4.09 0.52 -22.61
CA GLY A 396 4.24 0.97 -23.99
C GLY A 396 5.24 2.13 -24.19
N GLY A 397 5.77 2.70 -23.11
CA GLY A 397 6.75 3.79 -23.16
C GLY A 397 6.15 5.12 -23.62
N ASP A 398 6.91 5.88 -24.40
CA ASP A 398 6.47 7.17 -24.92
C ASP A 398 5.21 7.02 -25.79
N GLY A 399 4.16 7.77 -25.52
CA GLY A 399 2.87 7.72 -26.20
C GLY A 399 1.91 6.65 -25.65
N ALA A 400 2.27 5.94 -24.57
CA ALA A 400 1.44 4.91 -23.95
C ALA A 400 0.11 5.49 -23.46
N SER A 401 0.11 6.65 -22.80
CA SER A 401 -1.08 7.25 -22.20
C SER A 401 -2.21 7.48 -23.21
N THR A 402 -1.88 7.84 -24.45
CA THR A 402 -2.87 8.02 -25.53
C THR A 402 -3.44 6.67 -25.94
N LYS A 403 -2.58 5.67 -26.13
CA LYS A 403 -3.00 4.31 -26.56
C LYS A 403 -3.86 3.62 -25.50
N TRP A 404 -3.49 3.78 -24.22
CA TRP A 404 -4.29 3.28 -23.09
C TRP A 404 -5.66 3.93 -23.02
N LEU A 405 -5.72 5.27 -23.23
CA LEU A 405 -6.99 6.00 -23.26
C LEU A 405 -7.89 5.52 -24.40
N ASP A 406 -7.33 5.42 -25.62
CA ASP A 406 -8.05 5.02 -26.82
C ASP A 406 -8.55 3.57 -26.75
N SER A 407 -7.84 2.72 -26.01
CA SER A 407 -8.20 1.31 -25.76
C SER A 407 -9.12 1.13 -24.56
N GLY A 408 -9.54 2.22 -23.88
CA GLY A 408 -10.41 2.15 -22.72
C GLY A 408 -9.74 1.60 -21.45
N LEU A 409 -8.39 1.51 -21.41
CA LEU A 409 -7.62 1.08 -20.25
C LEU A 409 -7.29 2.24 -19.31
N MET A 410 -7.23 3.48 -19.80
CA MET A 410 -7.01 4.68 -19.02
C MET A 410 -8.29 5.50 -18.87
N SER A 411 -8.49 6.09 -17.70
CA SER A 411 -9.62 6.96 -17.40
C SER A 411 -9.52 8.31 -18.11
N LYS A 412 -10.64 9.03 -18.21
CA LYS A 412 -10.71 10.34 -18.88
C LYS A 412 -9.87 11.43 -18.22
N ASP A 413 -9.46 11.25 -16.97
CA ASP A 413 -8.53 12.15 -16.28
C ASP A 413 -7.10 12.01 -16.80
N ARG A 414 -6.81 10.94 -17.56
CA ARG A 414 -5.55 10.65 -18.22
C ARG A 414 -4.35 10.44 -17.27
N ILE A 415 -4.67 10.01 -16.06
CA ILE A 415 -3.74 9.68 -15.00
C ILE A 415 -4.01 8.28 -14.49
N HIS A 416 -5.28 8.01 -14.14
CA HIS A 416 -5.68 6.74 -13.54
C HIS A 416 -6.16 5.75 -14.59
N ASP A 417 -5.96 4.48 -14.33
CA ASP A 417 -6.50 3.41 -15.18
C ASP A 417 -8.01 3.25 -14.96
N THR A 418 -8.69 2.65 -15.92
CA THR A 418 -10.02 2.09 -15.71
C THR A 418 -9.92 0.82 -14.87
N PHE A 419 -11.05 0.28 -14.45
CA PHE A 419 -11.06 -1.02 -13.75
C PHE A 419 -10.33 -2.08 -14.58
N LEU A 420 -10.64 -2.18 -15.88
CA LEU A 420 -9.99 -3.10 -16.81
C LEU A 420 -8.49 -2.81 -16.94
N GLY A 421 -8.10 -1.54 -17.04
CA GLY A 421 -6.68 -1.16 -17.10
C GLY A 421 -5.91 -1.63 -15.86
N TYR A 422 -6.49 -1.45 -14.67
CA TYR A 422 -5.88 -1.96 -13.43
C TYR A 422 -5.83 -3.49 -13.37
N GLU A 423 -6.79 -4.23 -13.94
CA GLU A 423 -6.70 -5.69 -14.05
C GLU A 423 -5.53 -6.11 -14.94
N VAL A 424 -5.37 -5.44 -16.11
CA VAL A 424 -4.22 -5.65 -17.01
C VAL A 424 -2.89 -5.37 -16.28
N THR A 425 -2.81 -4.23 -15.59
CA THR A 425 -1.64 -3.87 -14.76
C THR A 425 -1.36 -4.95 -13.72
N GLY A 426 -2.40 -5.45 -13.06
CA GLY A 426 -2.29 -6.47 -12.02
C GLY A 426 -1.76 -7.80 -12.55
N ASP A 427 -2.27 -8.28 -13.68
CA ASP A 427 -1.81 -9.53 -14.29
C ASP A 427 -0.36 -9.44 -14.77
N LEU A 428 0.02 -8.33 -15.43
CA LEU A 428 1.39 -8.13 -15.90
C LEU A 428 2.37 -8.00 -14.72
N THR A 429 2.02 -7.24 -13.68
CA THR A 429 2.86 -7.10 -12.49
C THR A 429 3.02 -8.43 -11.76
N TYR A 430 1.93 -9.19 -11.58
CA TYR A 430 2.01 -10.55 -11.02
C TYR A 430 2.95 -11.44 -11.81
N ASN A 431 2.79 -11.47 -13.16
CA ASN A 431 3.63 -12.30 -14.02
C ASN A 431 5.11 -11.89 -13.94
N ALA A 432 5.41 -10.59 -13.89
CA ALA A 432 6.78 -10.11 -13.71
C ALA A 432 7.39 -10.57 -12.38
N ILE A 433 6.63 -10.44 -11.27
CA ILE A 433 7.08 -10.85 -9.93
C ILE A 433 7.31 -12.36 -9.89
N ILE A 434 6.33 -13.17 -10.34
CA ILE A 434 6.45 -14.62 -10.23
C ILE A 434 7.54 -15.18 -11.15
N ASN A 435 7.72 -14.60 -12.34
CA ASN A 435 8.80 -14.99 -13.24
C ASN A 435 10.18 -14.66 -12.64
N ALA A 436 10.35 -13.50 -12.01
CA ALA A 436 11.60 -13.15 -11.33
C ALA A 436 11.89 -14.10 -10.16
N ILE A 437 10.87 -14.47 -9.36
CA ILE A 437 11.02 -15.45 -8.27
C ILE A 437 11.37 -16.82 -8.82
N THR A 438 10.67 -17.31 -9.84
CA THR A 438 10.89 -18.66 -10.39
C THR A 438 12.21 -18.81 -11.14
N SER A 439 12.69 -17.75 -11.78
CA SER A 439 13.99 -17.76 -12.48
C SER A 439 15.20 -17.64 -11.55
N SER A 440 14.99 -17.41 -10.25
CA SER A 440 16.06 -17.33 -9.24
C SER A 440 16.44 -18.68 -8.61
N ILE A 441 15.89 -19.82 -9.13
CA ILE A 441 16.17 -21.17 -8.62
C ILE A 441 16.74 -22.08 -9.69
#